data_a682296e4044164bc19e0591d45576dd
#
_entry.id   a682296e4044164bc19e0591d45576dd
#
_cell.length_a   1.000
_cell.length_b   1.000
_cell.length_c   1.000
_cell.angle_alpha   90.00
_cell.angle_beta   90.00
_cell.angle_gamma   90.00
#
_symmetry.space_group_name_H-M   'P 1'
#
loop_
_entity.id
_entity.type
_entity.pdbx_description
1 polymer ?
#
loop_
_entity_poly.entity_id
_entity_poly.type
_entity_poly.pdbx_seq_one_letter_code
_entity_poly.pdbx_strand_id
1 'polypeptide(L)'
;MVGLFLFIIALGWLAGPVYIQLTRRKNALFMRMLEQITDWLDSHDIEYWLDWGTLLGAVREGRLLRHDTDVDLAVPAERAAHLRQAMAQEQLADRYFVKDRGTSILFGLRRHPFLHAIEDEVLVHVEFVEEDTQAGDLVLSGGKRRVPLALLRPLGSIRLGNRAHPTPGDRENYLRALYGYWGRRCIYEGNDRYRACASIRDYLIYWGQQLIFYRLYFSWKSLPLPRTWKAWLDHWSGRLSRKLSFPEPKT
;
A
#
# COMPACT_ATOMS: atom_id res chain seq x y z
N MET A 1 8.01 -31.45 -21.90
CA MET A 1 7.08 -30.31 -21.77
C MET A 1 5.90 -30.61 -20.84
N VAL A 2 5.18 -31.74 -21.02
CA VAL A 2 4.02 -32.12 -20.16
C VAL A 2 4.41 -32.26 -18.68
N GLY A 3 5.57 -32.88 -18.36
CA GLY A 3 6.04 -33.04 -16.97
C GLY A 3 6.33 -31.73 -16.24
N LEU A 4 6.88 -30.71 -16.95
CA LEU A 4 7.12 -29.39 -16.40
C LEU A 4 5.80 -28.66 -16.13
N PHE A 5 4.83 -28.81 -17.00
CA PHE A 5 3.49 -28.23 -16.84
C PHE A 5 2.75 -28.83 -15.63
N LEU A 6 2.77 -30.15 -15.50
CA LEU A 6 2.18 -30.84 -14.36
C LEU A 6 2.90 -30.50 -13.04
N PHE A 7 4.22 -30.35 -13.06
CA PHE A 7 4.99 -29.92 -11.90
C PHE A 7 4.61 -28.50 -11.45
N ILE A 8 4.44 -27.55 -12.39
CA ILE A 8 4.01 -26.18 -12.10
C ILE A 8 2.59 -26.17 -11.50
N ILE A 9 1.68 -26.99 -12.03
CA ILE A 9 0.32 -27.13 -11.50
C ILE A 9 0.38 -27.69 -10.07
N ALA A 10 1.13 -28.76 -9.84
CA ALA A 10 1.27 -29.39 -8.52
C ALA A 10 1.89 -28.41 -7.50
N LEU A 11 2.92 -27.66 -7.90
CA LEU A 11 3.49 -26.59 -7.06
C LEU A 11 2.47 -25.49 -6.73
N GLY A 12 1.64 -25.09 -7.70
CA GLY A 12 0.55 -24.11 -7.49
C GLY A 12 -0.50 -24.62 -6.50
N TRP A 13 -0.86 -25.89 -6.57
CA TRP A 13 -1.78 -26.55 -5.64
C TRP A 13 -1.22 -26.64 -4.21
N LEU A 14 0.05 -26.98 -4.05
CA LEU A 14 0.72 -27.04 -2.75
C LEU A 14 0.99 -25.64 -2.16
N ALA A 15 1.38 -24.69 -2.99
CA ALA A 15 1.68 -23.32 -2.55
C ALA A 15 0.42 -22.48 -2.28
N GLY A 16 -0.70 -22.78 -2.93
CA GLY A 16 -1.95 -22.05 -2.82
C GLY A 16 -2.47 -21.89 -1.37
N PRO A 17 -2.66 -22.97 -0.62
CA PRO A 17 -3.11 -22.90 0.76
C PRO A 17 -2.16 -22.15 1.68
N VAL A 18 -0.84 -22.34 1.51
CA VAL A 18 0.20 -21.63 2.27
C VAL A 18 0.14 -20.13 1.96
N TYR A 19 0.02 -19.76 0.69
CA TYR A 19 -0.12 -18.38 0.26
C TYR A 19 -1.37 -17.71 0.86
N ILE A 20 -2.52 -18.40 0.83
CA ILE A 20 -3.77 -17.90 1.41
C ILE A 20 -3.59 -17.65 2.92
N GLN A 21 -2.97 -18.60 3.62
CA GLN A 21 -2.74 -18.50 5.06
C GLN A 21 -1.79 -17.35 5.41
N LEU A 22 -0.69 -17.18 4.65
CA LEU A 22 0.26 -16.08 4.82
C LEU A 22 -0.42 -14.73 4.57
N THR A 23 -1.25 -14.62 3.51
CA THR A 23 -1.99 -13.41 3.20
C THR A 23 -3.00 -13.04 4.30
N ARG A 24 -3.71 -14.04 4.85
CA ARG A 24 -4.64 -13.81 5.97
C ARG A 24 -3.92 -13.29 7.21
N ARG A 25 -2.77 -13.89 7.56
CA ARG A 25 -1.94 -13.46 8.69
C ARG A 25 -1.41 -12.05 8.49
N LYS A 26 -0.94 -11.73 7.28
CA LYS A 26 -0.48 -10.39 6.90
C LYS A 26 -1.62 -9.36 7.06
N ASN A 27 -2.79 -9.62 6.50
CA ASN A 27 -3.90 -8.68 6.58
C ASN A 27 -4.41 -8.50 8.03
N ALA A 28 -4.38 -9.54 8.84
CA ALA A 28 -4.69 -9.44 10.28
C ALA A 28 -3.68 -8.55 11.02
N LEU A 29 -2.40 -8.65 10.64
CA LEU A 29 -1.34 -7.77 11.17
C LEU A 29 -1.54 -6.32 10.72
N PHE A 30 -1.82 -6.09 9.46
CA PHE A 30 -2.09 -4.76 8.92
C PHE A 30 -3.30 -4.10 9.57
N MET A 31 -4.39 -4.85 9.78
CA MET A 31 -5.56 -4.35 10.50
C MET A 31 -5.22 -3.96 11.94
N ARG A 32 -4.44 -4.77 12.65
CA ARG A 32 -4.00 -4.44 14.00
C ARG A 32 -3.13 -3.19 14.03
N MET A 33 -2.20 -3.06 13.10
CA MET A 33 -1.35 -1.86 13.00
C MET A 33 -2.18 -0.62 12.64
N LEU A 34 -3.13 -0.74 11.71
CA LEU A 34 -4.07 0.33 11.38
C LEU A 34 -4.80 0.79 12.64
N GLU A 35 -5.44 -0.13 13.38
CA GLU A 35 -6.17 0.20 14.61
C GLU A 35 -5.27 0.90 15.63
N GLN A 36 -4.06 0.36 15.89
CA GLN A 36 -3.13 0.95 16.87
C GLN A 36 -2.66 2.35 16.49
N ILE A 37 -2.31 2.57 15.22
CA ILE A 37 -1.83 3.88 14.77
C ILE A 37 -2.98 4.88 14.71
N THR A 38 -4.18 4.48 14.28
CA THR A 38 -5.33 5.38 14.25
C THR A 38 -5.86 5.71 15.64
N ASP A 39 -5.84 4.77 16.59
CA ASP A 39 -6.15 5.05 17.99
C ASP A 39 -5.17 6.07 18.59
N TRP A 40 -3.89 5.93 18.23
CA TRP A 40 -2.87 6.86 18.66
C TRP A 40 -3.07 8.26 18.02
N LEU A 41 -3.38 8.35 16.73
CA LEU A 41 -3.69 9.63 16.05
C LEU A 41 -4.89 10.31 16.70
N ASP A 42 -5.97 9.56 16.96
CA ASP A 42 -7.19 10.07 17.62
C ASP A 42 -6.87 10.59 19.03
N SER A 43 -6.03 9.88 19.81
CA SER A 43 -5.67 10.30 21.19
C SER A 43 -4.85 11.60 21.23
N HIS A 44 -4.29 12.03 20.10
CA HIS A 44 -3.52 13.28 19.96
C HIS A 44 -4.22 14.34 19.12
N ASP A 45 -5.53 14.18 18.85
CA ASP A 45 -6.32 15.10 18.02
C ASP A 45 -5.66 15.36 16.63
N ILE A 46 -5.03 14.34 16.07
CA ILE A 46 -4.43 14.41 14.75
C ILE A 46 -5.42 13.89 13.72
N GLU A 47 -5.95 14.82 12.91
CA GLU A 47 -6.85 14.47 11.80
C GLU A 47 -6.14 13.59 10.78
N TYR A 48 -6.83 12.54 10.33
CA TYR A 48 -6.37 11.64 9.27
C TYR A 48 -7.55 11.13 8.46
N TRP A 49 -7.27 10.49 7.33
CA TRP A 49 -8.25 9.69 6.57
C TRP A 49 -7.57 8.50 5.92
N LEU A 50 -8.38 7.47 5.60
CA LEU A 50 -7.90 6.35 4.78
C LEU A 50 -7.62 6.84 3.37
N ASP A 51 -6.50 6.43 2.81
CA ASP A 51 -6.09 6.86 1.47
C ASP A 51 -5.63 5.68 0.61
N TRP A 52 -5.31 5.94 -0.64
CA TRP A 52 -4.73 5.01 -1.61
C TRP A 52 -5.36 3.62 -1.59
N GLY A 53 -4.52 2.57 -1.51
CA GLY A 53 -4.92 1.15 -1.51
C GLY A 53 -5.85 0.79 -0.37
N THR A 54 -5.66 1.39 0.80
CA THR A 54 -6.49 1.16 1.97
C THR A 54 -7.92 1.68 1.77
N LEU A 55 -8.07 2.91 1.26
CA LEU A 55 -9.37 3.46 0.91
C LEU A 55 -10.04 2.64 -0.18
N LEU A 56 -9.29 2.31 -1.24
CA LEU A 56 -9.81 1.49 -2.35
C LEU A 56 -10.32 0.14 -1.86
N GLY A 57 -9.58 -0.53 -0.99
CA GLY A 57 -9.97 -1.80 -0.40
C GLY A 57 -11.22 -1.69 0.46
N ALA A 58 -11.28 -0.65 1.32
CA ALA A 58 -12.42 -0.38 2.17
C ALA A 58 -13.70 -0.12 1.35
N VAL A 59 -13.62 0.71 0.31
CA VAL A 59 -14.79 1.07 -0.53
C VAL A 59 -15.22 -0.08 -1.43
N ARG A 60 -14.26 -0.76 -2.07
CA ARG A 60 -14.55 -1.76 -3.10
C ARG A 60 -14.85 -3.15 -2.53
N GLU A 61 -14.16 -3.52 -1.45
CA GLU A 61 -14.17 -4.89 -0.93
C GLU A 61 -14.64 -4.98 0.54
N GLY A 62 -14.82 -3.86 1.23
CA GLY A 62 -15.12 -3.81 2.68
C GLY A 62 -13.98 -4.37 3.55
N ARG A 63 -12.77 -4.43 3.01
CA ARG A 63 -11.56 -4.98 3.68
C ARG A 63 -10.31 -4.47 3.00
N LEU A 64 -9.16 -4.67 3.64
CA LEU A 64 -7.86 -4.43 2.99
C LEU A 64 -7.69 -5.30 1.75
N LEU A 65 -7.08 -4.74 0.73
CA LEU A 65 -6.79 -5.46 -0.50
C LEU A 65 -5.87 -6.65 -0.19
N ARG A 66 -6.17 -7.78 -0.81
CA ARG A 66 -5.44 -9.04 -0.55
C ARG A 66 -3.94 -8.93 -0.85
N HIS A 67 -3.59 -8.11 -1.84
CA HIS A 67 -2.22 -7.98 -2.34
C HIS A 67 -1.55 -6.67 -1.95
N ASP A 68 -2.18 -5.88 -1.09
CA ASP A 68 -1.59 -4.65 -0.58
C ASP A 68 -0.36 -4.96 0.28
N THR A 69 0.61 -4.07 0.24
CA THR A 69 1.90 -4.23 0.92
C THR A 69 2.02 -3.41 2.18
N ASP A 70 1.10 -2.48 2.36
CA ASP A 70 1.02 -1.52 3.45
C ASP A 70 -0.41 -1.07 3.71
N VAL A 71 -0.56 -0.21 4.67
CA VAL A 71 -1.79 0.52 4.98
C VAL A 71 -1.48 2.00 4.81
N ASP A 72 -2.26 2.66 3.95
CA ASP A 72 -2.09 4.07 3.64
C ASP A 72 -3.06 4.94 4.44
N LEU A 73 -2.51 5.93 5.14
CA LEU A 73 -3.22 7.01 5.81
C LEU A 73 -2.70 8.34 5.27
N ALA A 74 -3.58 9.31 5.16
CA ALA A 74 -3.21 10.69 4.89
C ALA A 74 -3.48 11.57 6.11
N VAL A 75 -2.61 12.55 6.32
CA VAL A 75 -2.68 13.56 7.40
C VAL A 75 -2.41 14.91 6.76
N PRO A 76 -3.15 15.99 7.14
CA PRO A 76 -2.84 17.33 6.66
C PRO A 76 -1.39 17.70 6.96
N ALA A 77 -0.68 18.27 5.99
CA ALA A 77 0.75 18.61 6.11
C ALA A 77 1.02 19.58 7.27
N GLU A 78 0.08 20.45 7.60
CA GLU A 78 0.14 21.35 8.74
C GLU A 78 0.21 20.64 10.09
N ARG A 79 -0.28 19.39 10.16
CA ARG A 79 -0.22 18.55 11.37
C ARG A 79 1.10 17.78 11.51
N ALA A 80 1.97 17.82 10.50
CA ALA A 80 3.22 17.06 10.49
C ALA A 80 4.14 17.38 11.68
N ALA A 81 4.25 18.66 12.06
CA ALA A 81 5.06 19.06 13.21
C ALA A 81 4.47 18.53 14.53
N HIS A 82 3.15 18.65 14.72
CA HIS A 82 2.46 18.13 15.88
C HIS A 82 2.62 16.61 16.00
N LEU A 83 2.42 15.87 14.88
CA LEU A 83 2.60 14.43 14.83
C LEU A 83 4.02 14.02 15.25
N ARG A 84 5.05 14.69 14.72
CA ARG A 84 6.45 14.41 15.10
C ARG A 84 6.73 14.69 16.55
N GLN A 85 6.18 15.77 17.10
CA GLN A 85 6.32 16.11 18.53
C GLN A 85 5.67 15.05 19.42
N ALA A 86 4.42 14.65 19.11
CA ALA A 86 3.73 13.60 19.86
C ALA A 86 4.47 12.27 19.81
N MET A 87 5.01 11.88 18.66
CA MET A 87 5.84 10.68 18.51
C MET A 87 7.09 10.71 19.38
N ALA A 88 7.76 11.86 19.48
CA ALA A 88 8.95 12.02 20.29
C ALA A 88 8.62 11.97 21.78
N GLN A 89 7.53 12.59 22.21
CA GLN A 89 7.08 12.60 23.61
C GLN A 89 6.73 11.20 24.12
N GLU A 90 6.08 10.38 23.33
CA GLU A 90 5.68 9.02 23.71
C GLU A 90 6.72 7.95 23.36
N GLN A 91 7.88 8.35 22.87
CA GLN A 91 8.95 7.43 22.46
C GLN A 91 8.43 6.31 21.54
N LEU A 92 7.57 6.68 20.59
CA LEU A 92 6.89 5.72 19.69
C LEU A 92 7.91 4.85 18.93
N ALA A 93 9.10 5.41 18.70
CA ALA A 93 10.23 4.69 18.13
C ALA A 93 10.70 3.50 18.95
N ASP A 94 10.35 3.38 20.23
CA ASP A 94 10.69 2.21 21.04
C ASP A 94 9.75 1.03 20.80
N ARG A 95 8.50 1.32 20.41
CA ARG A 95 7.48 0.32 20.11
C ARG A 95 7.51 -0.11 18.65
N TYR A 96 7.72 0.86 17.75
CA TYR A 96 7.67 0.66 16.31
C TYR A 96 9.01 0.98 15.66
N PHE A 97 9.29 0.31 14.54
CA PHE A 97 10.24 0.86 13.58
C PHE A 97 9.59 2.11 12.97
N VAL A 98 10.25 3.25 13.07
CA VAL A 98 9.76 4.52 12.53
C VAL A 98 10.80 5.08 11.58
N LYS A 99 10.35 5.47 10.37
CA LYS A 99 11.19 6.15 9.38
C LYS A 99 10.49 7.41 8.90
N ASP A 100 11.03 8.56 9.26
CA ASP A 100 10.58 9.86 8.72
C ASP A 100 11.24 10.11 7.37
N ARG A 101 10.45 10.42 6.35
CA ARG A 101 10.89 10.78 5.00
C ARG A 101 10.65 12.25 4.67
N GLY A 102 10.27 13.07 5.63
CA GLY A 102 9.91 14.47 5.45
C GLY A 102 8.46 14.64 4.97
N THR A 103 8.10 14.09 3.86
CA THR A 103 6.73 14.11 3.29
C THR A 103 5.84 12.97 3.79
N SER A 104 6.38 12.02 4.52
CA SER A 104 5.63 10.89 5.07
C SER A 104 6.37 10.25 6.24
N ILE A 105 5.63 9.52 7.06
CA ILE A 105 6.17 8.68 8.14
C ILE A 105 5.74 7.24 7.90
N LEU A 106 6.69 6.34 8.09
CA LEU A 106 6.50 4.92 7.92
C LEU A 106 6.59 4.24 9.27
N PHE A 107 5.57 3.46 9.63
CA PHE A 107 5.55 2.65 10.83
C PHE A 107 5.65 1.17 10.48
N GLY A 108 6.52 0.46 11.19
CA GLY A 108 6.69 -0.99 11.06
C GLY A 108 6.86 -1.64 12.42
N LEU A 109 6.83 -2.96 12.48
CA LEU A 109 7.08 -3.71 13.71
C LEU A 109 8.58 -3.95 13.91
N ARG A 110 9.11 -3.59 15.08
CA ARG A 110 10.54 -3.78 15.41
C ARG A 110 10.96 -5.23 15.56
N ARG A 111 10.08 -6.12 15.98
CA ARG A 111 10.40 -7.53 16.25
C ARG A 111 9.20 -8.42 15.95
N HIS A 112 9.06 -8.82 14.70
CA HIS A 112 8.10 -9.85 14.36
C HIS A 112 8.84 -11.13 14.00
N PRO A 113 8.59 -12.27 14.68
CA PRO A 113 9.34 -13.51 14.47
C PRO A 113 9.27 -14.05 13.05
N PHE A 114 8.23 -13.70 12.29
CA PHE A 114 8.07 -14.06 10.88
C PHE A 114 8.57 -12.99 9.90
N LEU A 115 8.84 -11.77 10.38
CA LEU A 115 9.26 -10.63 9.55
C LEU A 115 10.74 -10.27 9.75
N HIS A 116 11.50 -11.06 10.52
CA HIS A 116 12.95 -10.85 10.69
C HIS A 116 13.76 -10.88 9.39
N ALA A 117 13.17 -11.40 8.31
CA ALA A 117 13.78 -11.34 6.99
C ALA A 117 13.41 -10.03 6.24
N ILE A 118 12.54 -9.20 6.81
CA ILE A 118 11.94 -8.02 6.19
C ILE A 118 12.17 -6.85 7.15
N GLU A 119 13.44 -6.58 7.46
CA GLU A 119 13.86 -5.51 8.39
C GLU A 119 13.43 -4.11 7.97
N ASP A 120 12.84 -3.95 6.77
CA ASP A 120 12.41 -2.67 6.20
C ASP A 120 10.94 -2.65 5.77
N GLU A 121 10.08 -3.59 6.17
CA GLU A 121 8.68 -3.55 5.76
C GLU A 121 7.85 -2.57 6.57
N VAL A 122 7.44 -1.56 5.86
CA VAL A 122 6.43 -0.59 6.24
C VAL A 122 5.09 -1.30 6.32
N LEU A 123 4.45 -1.23 7.47
CA LEU A 123 3.11 -1.75 7.67
C LEU A 123 2.06 -0.64 7.59
N VAL A 124 2.40 0.58 8.02
CA VAL A 124 1.54 1.76 7.91
C VAL A 124 2.36 2.92 7.34
N HIS A 125 1.85 3.48 6.27
CA HIS A 125 2.38 4.66 5.61
C HIS A 125 1.45 5.85 5.91
N VAL A 126 1.97 6.86 6.59
CA VAL A 126 1.26 8.11 6.87
C VAL A 126 1.84 9.18 5.97
N GLU A 127 1.08 9.58 4.96
CA GLU A 127 1.46 10.62 4.01
C GLU A 127 1.01 12.00 4.50
N PHE A 128 1.86 13.02 4.38
CA PHE A 128 1.50 14.41 4.61
C PHE A 128 0.99 15.03 3.33
N VAL A 129 -0.27 15.43 3.33
CA VAL A 129 -0.97 15.96 2.17
C VAL A 129 -1.13 17.47 2.31
N GLU A 130 -0.69 18.22 1.31
CA GLU A 130 -0.84 19.68 1.27
C GLU A 130 -2.18 20.07 0.66
N GLU A 131 -2.88 21.01 1.30
CA GLU A 131 -4.08 21.64 0.76
C GLU A 131 -3.69 22.93 0.01
N ASP A 132 -3.58 22.86 -1.32
CA ASP A 132 -3.38 24.04 -2.18
C ASP A 132 -4.72 24.75 -2.38
N THR A 133 -5.06 25.63 -1.44
CA THR A 133 -6.33 26.36 -1.45
C THR A 133 -6.43 27.35 -2.62
N GLN A 134 -5.30 27.80 -3.19
CA GLN A 134 -5.29 28.69 -4.36
C GLN A 134 -5.65 27.92 -5.64
N ALA A 135 -5.10 26.73 -5.81
CA ALA A 135 -5.43 25.87 -6.93
C ALA A 135 -6.71 25.06 -6.69
N GLY A 136 -7.19 24.96 -5.46
CA GLY A 136 -8.34 24.13 -5.09
C GLY A 136 -8.03 22.62 -5.09
N ASP A 137 -6.77 22.26 -4.88
CA ASP A 137 -6.28 20.88 -4.99
C ASP A 137 -5.67 20.38 -3.69
N LEU A 138 -5.77 19.05 -3.50
CA LEU A 138 -4.91 18.28 -2.61
C LEU A 138 -3.67 17.84 -3.38
N VAL A 139 -2.50 17.99 -2.76
CA VAL A 139 -1.21 17.62 -3.35
C VAL A 139 -0.66 16.39 -2.61
N LEU A 140 -0.66 15.27 -3.30
CA LEU A 140 -0.22 13.96 -2.79
C LEU A 140 1.10 13.53 -3.44
N SER A 141 1.75 12.53 -2.85
CA SER A 141 2.98 11.91 -3.34
C SER A 141 4.10 12.92 -3.62
N GLY A 142 4.25 13.92 -2.74
CA GLY A 142 5.27 14.96 -2.88
C GLY A 142 5.11 15.77 -4.16
N GLY A 143 3.88 16.10 -4.55
CA GLY A 143 3.57 16.93 -5.72
C GLY A 143 3.26 16.17 -7.00
N LYS A 144 3.34 14.84 -7.01
CA LYS A 144 3.12 14.01 -8.21
C LYS A 144 1.65 13.82 -8.55
N ARG A 145 0.75 13.98 -7.57
CA ARG A 145 -0.69 13.78 -7.73
C ARG A 145 -1.44 14.98 -7.21
N ARG A 146 -2.47 15.37 -7.93
CA ARG A 146 -3.42 16.42 -7.53
C ARG A 146 -4.84 15.87 -7.61
N VAL A 147 -5.61 16.13 -6.56
CA VAL A 147 -7.01 15.72 -6.43
C VAL A 147 -7.80 16.95 -6.00
N PRO A 148 -8.96 17.25 -6.59
CA PRO A 148 -9.76 18.39 -6.17
C PRO A 148 -10.06 18.39 -4.67
N LEU A 149 -9.71 19.46 -3.97
CA LEU A 149 -9.91 19.61 -2.52
C LEU A 149 -11.39 19.46 -2.11
N ALA A 150 -12.31 19.87 -2.97
CA ALA A 150 -13.75 19.72 -2.74
C ALA A 150 -14.22 18.27 -2.55
N LEU A 151 -13.43 17.27 -3.00
CA LEU A 151 -13.74 15.85 -2.80
C LEU A 151 -13.38 15.35 -1.39
N LEU A 152 -12.51 16.09 -0.67
CA LEU A 152 -12.09 15.72 0.68
C LEU A 152 -13.14 16.11 1.72
N ARG A 153 -13.62 17.35 1.69
CA ARG A 153 -14.40 17.95 2.77
C ARG A 153 -15.90 18.05 2.46
N PRO A 154 -16.81 17.86 3.46
CA PRO A 154 -16.48 17.37 4.81
C PRO A 154 -16.03 15.91 4.77
N LEU A 155 -15.20 15.48 5.73
CA LEU A 155 -14.80 14.07 5.83
C LEU A 155 -16.02 13.18 6.02
N GLY A 156 -16.06 12.09 5.28
CA GLY A 156 -16.99 10.98 5.48
C GLY A 156 -16.42 9.93 6.44
N SER A 157 -17.09 8.80 6.52
CA SER A 157 -16.60 7.65 7.27
C SER A 157 -16.93 6.34 6.59
N ILE A 158 -16.10 5.31 6.80
CA ILE A 158 -16.35 3.95 6.33
C ILE A 158 -15.95 2.94 7.42
N ARG A 159 -16.73 1.87 7.55
CA ARG A 159 -16.37 0.78 8.45
C ARG A 159 -15.33 -0.11 7.80
N LEU A 160 -14.18 -0.26 8.48
CA LEU A 160 -13.11 -1.18 8.09
C LEU A 160 -12.64 -1.92 9.34
N GLY A 161 -12.75 -3.25 9.34
CA GLY A 161 -12.57 -4.02 10.58
C GLY A 161 -13.66 -3.74 11.61
N ASN A 162 -13.27 -3.45 12.83
CA ASN A 162 -14.20 -3.30 13.97
C ASN A 162 -14.64 -1.85 14.21
N ARG A 163 -14.07 -0.87 13.51
CA ARG A 163 -14.36 0.56 13.73
C ARG A 163 -14.65 1.31 12.42
N ALA A 164 -15.21 2.51 12.57
CA ALA A 164 -15.33 3.47 11.50
C ALA A 164 -14.04 4.29 11.41
N HIS A 165 -13.57 4.52 10.18
CA HIS A 165 -12.41 5.35 9.88
C HIS A 165 -12.83 6.54 9.03
N PRO A 166 -12.21 7.73 9.21
CA PRO A 166 -12.44 8.87 8.34
C PRO A 166 -12.04 8.57 6.89
N THR A 167 -12.77 9.14 5.95
CA THR A 167 -12.51 9.05 4.51
C THR A 167 -12.73 10.40 3.86
N PRO A 168 -12.24 10.63 2.63
CA PRO A 168 -12.73 11.73 1.81
C PRO A 168 -14.27 11.71 1.74
N GLY A 169 -14.88 12.90 1.74
CA GLY A 169 -16.33 13.06 1.72
C GLY A 169 -16.97 12.46 0.48
N ASP A 170 -16.42 12.79 -0.69
CA ASP A 170 -16.78 12.14 -1.96
C ASP A 170 -15.72 11.11 -2.34
N ARG A 171 -15.65 10.02 -1.57
CA ARG A 171 -14.66 8.97 -1.72
C ARG A 171 -14.68 8.29 -3.09
N GLU A 172 -15.82 8.26 -3.75
CA GLU A 172 -15.92 7.61 -5.07
C GLU A 172 -15.25 8.44 -6.16
N ASN A 173 -15.51 9.74 -6.20
CA ASN A 173 -14.85 10.64 -7.13
C ASN A 173 -13.38 10.88 -6.76
N TYR A 174 -13.05 10.86 -5.47
CA TYR A 174 -11.67 10.88 -4.98
C TYR A 174 -10.88 9.68 -5.51
N LEU A 175 -11.41 8.46 -5.37
CA LEU A 175 -10.81 7.25 -5.95
C LEU A 175 -10.73 7.31 -7.47
N ARG A 176 -11.72 7.94 -8.13
CA ARG A 176 -11.69 8.14 -9.58
C ARG A 176 -10.58 9.10 -10.00
N ALA A 177 -10.32 10.15 -9.23
CA ALA A 177 -9.22 11.06 -9.46
C ALA A 177 -7.85 10.36 -9.29
N LEU A 178 -7.71 9.47 -8.29
CA LEU A 178 -6.49 8.71 -8.05
C LEU A 178 -6.24 7.62 -9.09
N TYR A 179 -7.24 6.80 -9.38
CA TYR A 179 -7.10 5.53 -10.10
C TYR A 179 -7.83 5.48 -11.45
N GLY A 180 -8.59 6.52 -11.80
CA GLY A 180 -9.49 6.47 -12.96
C GLY A 180 -10.68 5.56 -12.66
N TYR A 181 -10.97 4.58 -13.53
CA TYR A 181 -12.07 3.64 -13.31
C TYR A 181 -11.69 2.53 -12.32
N TRP A 182 -11.87 2.80 -11.04
CA TRP A 182 -11.48 1.93 -9.93
C TRP A 182 -12.41 0.73 -9.66
N GLY A 183 -13.61 0.71 -10.24
CA GLY A 183 -14.59 -0.39 -10.06
C GLY A 183 -14.12 -1.73 -10.65
N ARG A 184 -13.13 -1.75 -11.53
CA ARG A 184 -12.52 -2.98 -12.02
C ARG A 184 -11.51 -3.51 -11.03
N ARG A 185 -11.51 -4.84 -10.82
CA ARG A 185 -10.53 -5.49 -9.93
C ARG A 185 -9.10 -5.45 -10.47
N CYS A 186 -8.96 -5.30 -11.77
CA CYS A 186 -7.66 -5.22 -12.42
C CYS A 186 -7.25 -3.76 -12.56
N ILE A 187 -6.41 -3.31 -11.65
CA ILE A 187 -5.73 -2.02 -11.69
C ILE A 187 -4.24 -2.31 -11.56
N TYR A 188 -3.44 -1.79 -12.47
CA TYR A 188 -1.99 -1.94 -12.44
C TYR A 188 -1.29 -0.58 -12.42
N GLU A 189 -0.11 -0.54 -11.84
CA GLU A 189 0.71 0.65 -11.80
C GLU A 189 1.43 0.82 -13.14
N GLY A 190 1.12 1.91 -13.87
CA GLY A 190 1.88 2.36 -15.03
C GLY A 190 2.99 3.33 -14.61
N ASN A 191 3.76 3.84 -15.56
CA ASN A 191 4.95 4.67 -15.28
C ASN A 191 4.69 5.88 -14.38
N ASP A 192 3.50 6.49 -14.41
CA ASP A 192 3.17 7.66 -13.59
C ASP A 192 1.72 7.67 -13.07
N ARG A 193 0.95 6.63 -13.34
CA ARG A 193 -0.45 6.56 -12.91
C ARG A 193 -0.98 5.12 -12.89
N TYR A 194 -1.97 4.89 -12.04
CA TYR A 194 -2.71 3.64 -12.06
C TYR A 194 -3.62 3.57 -13.28
N ARG A 195 -3.69 2.39 -13.91
CA ARG A 195 -4.52 2.14 -15.10
C ARG A 195 -5.41 0.93 -14.87
N ALA A 196 -6.69 1.05 -15.21
CA ALA A 196 -7.56 -0.12 -15.27
C ALA A 196 -7.25 -0.95 -16.51
N CYS A 197 -7.29 -2.29 -16.37
CA CYS A 197 -7.06 -3.18 -17.51
C CYS A 197 -8.19 -3.02 -18.56
N ALA A 198 -7.83 -2.61 -19.74
CA ALA A 198 -8.74 -2.41 -20.88
C ALA A 198 -8.53 -3.46 -21.99
N SER A 199 -7.36 -4.10 -22.03
CA SER A 199 -6.95 -5.06 -23.06
C SER A 199 -6.40 -6.34 -22.45
N ILE A 200 -6.28 -7.40 -23.26
CA ILE A 200 -5.59 -8.66 -22.88
C ILE A 200 -4.14 -8.37 -22.46
N ARG A 201 -3.48 -7.42 -23.12
CA ARG A 201 -2.13 -6.99 -22.77
C ARG A 201 -2.05 -6.41 -21.35
N ASP A 202 -3.02 -5.57 -20.95
CA ASP A 202 -3.08 -5.01 -19.61
C ASP A 202 -3.29 -6.09 -18.55
N TYR A 203 -4.13 -7.09 -18.85
CA TYR A 203 -4.30 -8.26 -18.00
C TYR A 203 -3.01 -9.06 -17.86
N LEU A 204 -2.23 -9.23 -18.90
CA LEU A 204 -0.94 -9.92 -18.84
C LEU A 204 0.07 -9.14 -18.03
N ILE A 205 0.11 -7.80 -18.15
CA ILE A 205 0.95 -6.93 -17.32
C ILE A 205 0.52 -7.03 -15.85
N TYR A 206 -0.76 -6.89 -15.56
CA TYR A 206 -1.32 -7.05 -14.22
C TYR A 206 -0.94 -8.39 -13.60
N TRP A 207 -1.18 -9.50 -14.32
CA TRP A 207 -0.81 -10.83 -13.87
C TRP A 207 0.69 -11.01 -13.71
N GLY A 208 1.48 -10.44 -14.60
CA GLY A 208 2.94 -10.41 -14.48
C GLY A 208 3.39 -9.68 -13.22
N GLN A 209 2.84 -8.51 -12.94
CA GLN A 209 3.10 -7.75 -11.71
C GLN A 209 2.65 -8.55 -10.48
N GLN A 210 1.46 -9.15 -10.50
CA GLN A 210 0.94 -9.97 -9.40
C GLN A 210 1.80 -11.22 -9.14
N LEU A 211 2.29 -11.90 -10.18
CA LEU A 211 3.14 -13.08 -10.07
C LEU A 211 4.56 -12.72 -9.61
N ILE A 212 5.15 -11.70 -10.21
CA ILE A 212 6.56 -11.35 -10.00
C ILE A 212 6.73 -10.52 -8.73
N PHE A 213 5.94 -9.47 -8.55
CA PHE A 213 6.06 -8.59 -7.40
C PHE A 213 5.51 -9.22 -6.12
N TYR A 214 4.29 -9.76 -6.16
CA TYR A 214 3.61 -10.16 -4.92
C TYR A 214 3.84 -11.63 -4.54
N ARG A 215 4.06 -12.53 -5.49
CA ARG A 215 4.29 -13.94 -5.17
C ARG A 215 5.76 -14.30 -5.02
N LEU A 216 6.61 -13.80 -5.90
CA LEU A 216 8.04 -14.11 -5.85
C LEU A 216 8.77 -13.20 -4.86
N TYR A 217 8.54 -11.88 -4.91
CA TYR A 217 9.20 -10.91 -4.05
C TYR A 217 8.90 -11.15 -2.56
N PHE A 218 7.63 -11.33 -2.18
CA PHE A 218 7.26 -11.64 -0.80
C PHE A 218 7.71 -13.03 -0.35
N SER A 219 7.61 -14.05 -1.22
CA SER A 219 8.08 -15.39 -0.88
C SER A 219 9.60 -15.43 -0.68
N TRP A 220 10.35 -14.62 -1.41
CA TRP A 220 11.82 -14.60 -1.31
C TRP A 220 12.33 -13.79 -0.12
N LYS A 221 11.68 -12.68 0.22
CA LYS A 221 12.02 -11.91 1.42
C LYS A 221 11.76 -12.71 2.70
N SER A 222 10.74 -13.54 2.71
CA SER A 222 10.40 -14.41 3.86
C SER A 222 11.26 -15.67 3.95
N LEU A 223 12.05 -16.03 2.94
CA LEU A 223 12.93 -17.18 3.01
C LEU A 223 14.24 -16.84 3.77
N PRO A 224 14.77 -17.76 4.60
CA PRO A 224 16.06 -17.57 5.28
C PRO A 224 17.23 -17.75 4.30
N LEU A 225 17.30 -16.85 3.29
CA LEU A 225 18.36 -16.87 2.28
C LEU A 225 19.56 -16.03 2.75
N PRO A 226 20.80 -16.41 2.35
CA PRO A 226 21.98 -15.60 2.57
C PRO A 226 21.82 -14.18 2.01
N ARG A 227 22.41 -13.16 2.67
CA ARG A 227 22.30 -11.73 2.26
C ARG A 227 22.73 -11.50 0.81
N THR A 228 23.74 -12.23 0.32
CA THR A 228 24.22 -12.18 -1.06
C THR A 228 23.16 -12.61 -2.07
N TRP A 229 22.39 -13.65 -1.76
CA TRP A 229 21.28 -14.13 -2.60
C TRP A 229 20.10 -13.16 -2.60
N LYS A 230 19.80 -12.54 -1.45
CA LYS A 230 18.76 -11.49 -1.37
C LYS A 230 19.13 -10.29 -2.22
N ALA A 231 20.37 -9.78 -2.10
CA ALA A 231 20.87 -8.68 -2.92
C ALA A 231 20.84 -8.98 -4.42
N TRP A 232 21.18 -10.23 -4.82
CA TRP A 232 21.12 -10.68 -6.21
C TRP A 232 19.65 -10.71 -6.71
N LEU A 233 18.73 -11.21 -5.90
CA LEU A 233 17.30 -11.28 -6.21
C LEU A 233 16.67 -9.88 -6.30
N ASP A 234 17.02 -8.96 -5.40
CA ASP A 234 16.59 -7.57 -5.43
C ASP A 234 17.10 -6.83 -6.68
N HIS A 235 18.35 -7.09 -7.06
CA HIS A 235 18.92 -6.55 -8.31
C HIS A 235 18.18 -7.06 -9.56
N TRP A 236 17.84 -8.36 -9.59
CA TRP A 236 17.09 -8.97 -10.69
C TRP A 236 15.64 -8.55 -10.75
N SER A 237 14.96 -8.46 -9.60
CA SER A 237 13.57 -8.00 -9.52
C SER A 237 13.46 -6.53 -9.97
N GLY A 238 14.40 -5.67 -9.57
CA GLY A 238 14.50 -4.29 -10.04
C GLY A 238 14.81 -4.14 -11.53
N ARG A 239 15.55 -5.08 -12.13
CA ARG A 239 15.77 -5.11 -13.60
C ARG A 239 14.55 -5.62 -14.36
N LEU A 240 13.86 -6.63 -13.87
CA LEU A 240 12.63 -7.16 -14.46
C LEU A 240 11.50 -6.12 -14.38
N SER A 241 11.36 -5.43 -13.27
CA SER A 241 10.41 -4.33 -13.10
C SER A 241 10.63 -3.24 -14.15
N ARG A 242 11.89 -2.80 -14.35
CA ARG A 242 12.24 -1.80 -15.36
C ARG A 242 12.07 -2.29 -16.80
N LYS A 243 12.24 -3.59 -17.06
CA LYS A 243 12.03 -4.18 -18.41
C LYS A 243 10.55 -4.43 -18.72
N LEU A 244 9.71 -4.59 -17.69
CA LEU A 244 8.27 -4.77 -17.84
C LEU A 244 7.52 -3.43 -17.83
N SER A 245 8.16 -2.30 -17.50
CA SER A 245 7.67 -0.96 -17.79
C SER A 245 7.83 -0.69 -19.30
N PHE A 246 6.80 -1.00 -20.05
CA PHE A 246 6.77 -0.78 -21.50
C PHE A 246 6.65 0.72 -21.82
N PRO A 247 7.33 1.20 -22.90
CA PRO A 247 7.17 2.58 -23.36
C PRO A 247 5.71 2.86 -23.72
N GLU A 248 5.26 4.09 -23.47
CA GLU A 248 3.93 4.54 -23.85
C GLU A 248 3.71 4.36 -25.37
N PRO A 249 2.49 3.98 -25.79
CA PRO A 249 2.15 4.11 -27.20
C PRO A 249 2.24 5.59 -27.54
N LYS A 250 3.05 5.93 -28.52
CA LYS A 250 3.06 7.27 -29.12
C LYS A 250 1.64 7.52 -29.62
N THR A 251 1.00 8.58 -29.07
CA THR A 251 -0.26 9.14 -29.54
C THR A 251 -0.15 9.60 -30.96
#